data_e3c261c4d6fac62a762e8f05fdca3f0b
#
_entry.id   e3c261c4d6fac62a762e8f05fdca3f0b
#
_cell.length_a   1.000
_cell.length_b   1.000
_cell.length_c   1.000
_cell.angle_alpha   90.00
_cell.angle_beta   90.00
_cell.angle_gamma   90.00
#
_symmetry.space_group_name_H-M   'P 1'
#
loop_
_entity.id
_entity.type
_entity.pdbx_description
1 polymer ?
#
loop_
_entity_poly.entity_id
_entity_poly.type
_entity_poly.pdbx_seq_one_letter_code
_entity_poly.pdbx_strand_id
1 'polypeptide(L)'
;ETGAGEVESGRLDCSCGASFPLIVRIPRLLPPELQSMLWEMHPEFFQKFFERLPAAMLPKEKHERRAVGDDDALRKQRETAASFGYEWQAFSEMLPDYEANFRWYFERFDEKFFEGKRVLDAGCGTGRHTFHMARAGAREVVSMDLSQAIEVAERNNRENPNTHFVQADIYHPPFPPESFDFVYSLGVLHHLPEPEKGFRSLLPLLREEEFINIYLYWNLEGEAAWRRALLRVVTGVRRVTTRMPHALLQKLSWLIAAGFEVAFVAPARALEKIPATRTLADRVPLGHYRKYSFRVLYTDQFDRFSAPIENRYSRAEVAAWFERAGLEDVIILGGAGWRASGRKGRGVKG
;
A
#
# COMPACT_ATOMS: atom_id res chain seq x y z
N GLU A 1 -7.15 0.36 29.31
CA GLU A 1 -6.38 -0.80 29.76
C GLU A 1 -7.22 -2.05 29.58
N THR A 2 -6.70 -3.03 28.89
CA THR A 2 -7.30 -4.36 28.78
C THR A 2 -6.68 -5.26 29.85
N GLY A 3 -7.39 -6.29 30.34
CA GLY A 3 -6.98 -7.12 31.48
C GLY A 3 -5.69 -7.96 31.31
N ALA A 4 -4.95 -7.78 30.23
CA ALA A 4 -3.66 -8.42 29.94
C ALA A 4 -2.46 -7.45 29.97
N GLY A 5 -2.63 -6.21 30.44
CA GLY A 5 -1.58 -5.20 30.44
C GLY A 5 -1.40 -4.48 29.09
N GLU A 6 -2.22 -4.78 28.09
CA GLU A 6 -2.24 -4.07 26.80
C GLU A 6 -3.02 -2.75 26.92
N VAL A 7 -2.49 -1.68 26.33
CA VAL A 7 -3.15 -0.38 26.26
C VAL A 7 -3.92 -0.27 24.95
N GLU A 8 -5.24 -0.25 25.02
CA GLU A 8 -6.10 -0.13 23.83
C GLU A 8 -6.06 1.29 23.23
N SER A 9 -6.10 2.29 24.09
CA SER A 9 -6.04 3.70 23.67
C SER A 9 -5.37 4.55 24.74
N GLY A 10 -4.54 5.49 24.31
CA GLY A 10 -3.78 6.33 25.24
C GLY A 10 -2.86 7.30 24.53
N ARG A 11 -1.73 7.60 25.17
CA ARG A 11 -0.69 8.49 24.70
C ARG A 11 0.68 7.82 24.80
N LEU A 12 1.48 8.00 23.79
CA LEU A 12 2.90 7.64 23.75
C LEU A 12 3.72 8.92 23.88
N ASP A 13 4.63 8.96 24.82
CA ASP A 13 5.55 10.09 25.02
C ASP A 13 6.96 9.67 24.58
N CYS A 14 7.56 10.47 23.71
CA CYS A 14 8.93 10.30 23.26
C CYS A 14 9.90 11.04 24.19
N SER A 15 11.09 10.50 24.40
CA SER A 15 12.18 11.19 25.09
C SER A 15 12.60 12.51 24.43
N CYS A 16 12.27 12.72 23.15
CA CYS A 16 12.44 13.98 22.44
C CYS A 16 11.41 15.08 22.82
N GLY A 17 10.43 14.77 23.68
CA GLY A 17 9.35 15.66 24.08
C GLY A 17 8.10 15.62 23.20
N ALA A 18 8.11 14.87 22.09
CA ALA A 18 6.93 14.69 21.28
C ALA A 18 5.97 13.67 21.91
N SER A 19 4.67 13.88 21.71
CA SER A 19 3.61 12.95 22.14
C SER A 19 2.76 12.54 20.95
N PHE A 20 2.35 11.27 20.95
CA PHE A 20 1.56 10.66 19.87
C PHE A 20 0.37 9.89 20.44
N PRO A 21 -0.79 9.88 19.76
CA PRO A 21 -1.90 9.07 20.21
C PRO A 21 -1.69 7.59 19.91
N LEU A 22 -2.09 6.75 20.85
CA LEU A 22 -2.32 5.32 20.66
C LEU A 22 -3.83 5.13 20.56
N ILE A 23 -4.32 4.68 19.42
CA ILE A 23 -5.76 4.51 19.16
C ILE A 23 -5.99 3.10 18.65
N VAL A 24 -6.82 2.33 19.35
CA VAL A 24 -7.14 0.94 19.01
C VAL A 24 -5.84 0.12 18.85
N ARG A 25 -4.96 0.20 19.86
CA ARG A 25 -3.64 -0.47 19.92
C ARG A 25 -2.63 -0.07 18.83
N ILE A 26 -2.96 0.88 17.98
CA ILE A 26 -2.11 1.34 16.88
C ILE A 26 -1.49 2.68 17.24
N PRO A 27 -0.14 2.79 17.33
CA PRO A 27 0.56 4.07 17.40
C PRO A 27 0.27 4.92 16.15
N ARG A 28 -0.08 6.20 16.34
CA ARG A 28 -0.38 7.14 15.26
C ARG A 28 0.76 8.16 15.16
N LEU A 29 1.86 7.74 14.50
CA LEU A 29 3.11 8.51 14.44
C LEU A 29 3.15 9.38 13.18
N LEU A 30 2.18 10.28 13.05
CA LEU A 30 2.09 11.20 11.92
C LEU A 30 2.85 12.51 12.18
N PRO A 31 3.51 13.08 11.17
CA PRO A 31 4.12 14.40 11.25
C PRO A 31 3.04 15.47 11.43
N PRO A 32 3.41 16.66 11.98
CA PRO A 32 2.45 17.71 12.38
C PRO A 32 1.47 18.11 11.27
N GLU A 33 1.91 18.17 10.02
CA GLU A 33 1.10 18.53 8.84
C GLU A 33 0.02 17.51 8.50
N LEU A 34 0.17 16.25 8.94
CA LEU A 34 -0.80 15.17 8.71
C LEU A 34 -1.65 14.85 9.94
N GLN A 35 -1.38 15.44 11.11
CA GLN A 35 -2.14 15.15 12.34
C GLN A 35 -3.63 15.48 12.23
N SER A 36 -3.99 16.47 11.40
CA SER A 36 -5.42 16.80 11.18
C SER A 36 -6.22 15.63 10.60
N MET A 37 -5.58 14.68 9.90
CA MET A 37 -6.23 13.47 9.43
C MET A 37 -6.73 12.61 10.60
N LEU A 38 -5.98 12.53 11.71
CA LEU A 38 -6.38 11.78 12.89
C LEU A 38 -7.65 12.36 13.53
N TRP A 39 -7.78 13.68 13.56
CA TRP A 39 -8.97 14.34 14.12
C TRP A 39 -10.23 14.03 13.32
N GLU A 40 -10.09 13.90 12.01
CA GLU A 40 -11.18 13.54 11.10
C GLU A 40 -11.52 12.04 11.18
N MET A 41 -10.50 11.21 11.31
CA MET A 41 -10.65 9.75 11.38
C MET A 41 -11.16 9.26 12.74
N HIS A 42 -10.78 9.93 13.84
CA HIS A 42 -11.03 9.46 15.21
C HIS A 42 -11.62 10.56 16.12
N PRO A 43 -12.71 11.23 15.73
CA PRO A 43 -13.28 12.34 16.52
C PRO A 43 -13.67 11.91 17.94
N GLU A 44 -14.16 10.69 18.11
CA GLU A 44 -14.57 10.15 19.42
C GLU A 44 -13.38 10.01 20.39
N PHE A 45 -12.20 9.61 19.89
CA PHE A 45 -11.00 9.55 20.72
C PHE A 45 -10.62 10.92 21.24
N PHE A 46 -10.57 11.93 20.36
CA PHE A 46 -10.18 13.29 20.74
C PHE A 46 -11.22 13.94 21.66
N GLN A 47 -12.50 13.65 21.47
CA GLN A 47 -13.56 14.11 22.39
C GLN A 47 -13.45 13.47 23.76
N LYS A 48 -13.23 12.16 23.84
CA LYS A 48 -13.12 11.39 25.09
C LYS A 48 -11.91 11.79 25.93
N PHE A 49 -10.78 12.07 25.27
CA PHE A 49 -9.49 12.32 25.94
C PHE A 49 -9.08 13.79 25.92
N PHE A 50 -9.95 14.72 25.52
CA PHE A 50 -9.64 16.13 25.29
C PHE A 50 -8.87 16.78 26.45
N GLU A 51 -9.31 16.61 27.68
CA GLU A 51 -8.69 17.19 28.88
C GLU A 51 -7.34 16.55 29.28
N ARG A 52 -7.04 15.37 28.74
CA ARG A 52 -5.85 14.57 29.07
C ARG A 52 -4.75 14.63 28.02
N LEU A 53 -5.06 15.19 26.85
CA LEU A 53 -4.11 15.29 25.75
C LEU A 53 -3.36 16.62 25.80
N PRO A 54 -2.05 16.64 25.46
CA PRO A 54 -1.32 17.89 25.29
C PRO A 54 -1.98 18.77 24.22
N ALA A 55 -1.92 20.10 24.41
CA ALA A 55 -2.48 21.06 23.45
C ALA A 55 -1.98 20.86 22.01
N ALA A 56 -0.73 20.42 21.85
CA ALA A 56 -0.15 20.10 20.55
C ALA A 56 -0.86 18.96 19.79
N MET A 57 -1.57 18.06 20.50
CA MET A 57 -2.32 16.95 19.91
C MET A 57 -3.78 17.27 19.67
N LEU A 58 -4.29 18.38 20.22
CA LEU A 58 -5.71 18.74 20.12
C LEU A 58 -6.04 19.33 18.74
N PRO A 59 -7.30 19.17 18.28
CA PRO A 59 -7.78 19.80 17.07
C PRO A 59 -7.59 21.31 17.11
N LYS A 60 -6.89 21.84 16.11
CA LYS A 60 -6.74 23.28 15.95
C LYS A 60 -7.99 23.90 15.32
N GLU A 61 -8.28 25.17 15.61
CA GLU A 61 -9.40 25.89 14.98
C GLU A 61 -9.24 25.93 13.45
N LYS A 62 -10.38 26.02 12.73
CA LYS A 62 -10.40 25.98 11.25
C LYS A 62 -9.50 27.02 10.58
N HIS A 63 -9.24 28.17 11.25
CA HIS A 63 -8.36 29.23 10.71
C HIS A 63 -6.87 28.85 10.78
N GLU A 64 -6.45 28.14 11.83
CA GLU A 64 -5.06 27.64 11.94
C GLU A 64 -4.78 26.48 10.98
N ARG A 65 -5.80 25.72 10.60
CA ARG A 65 -5.69 24.64 9.57
C ARG A 65 -5.37 25.18 8.18
N ARG A 66 -5.79 26.41 7.84
CA ARG A 66 -5.49 27.09 6.57
C ARG A 66 -4.07 27.66 6.52
N ALA A 67 -3.44 27.90 7.64
CA ALA A 67 -2.08 28.43 7.72
C ALA A 67 -0.96 27.38 7.51
N VAL A 68 -1.28 26.09 7.66
CA VAL A 68 -0.41 24.99 7.21
C VAL A 68 -0.61 24.86 5.70
N GLY A 69 0.29 25.49 4.95
CA GLY A 69 0.23 25.81 3.53
C GLY A 69 -0.57 24.84 2.66
N ASP A 70 -1.25 25.43 1.69
CA ASP A 70 -2.02 24.76 0.62
C ASP A 70 -1.04 24.08 -0.37
N ASP A 71 -0.14 23.22 0.16
CA ASP A 71 0.78 22.43 -0.64
C ASP A 71 -0.02 21.37 -1.40
N ASP A 72 -0.06 21.51 -2.72
CA ASP A 72 -0.77 20.60 -3.63
C ASP A 72 -0.34 19.14 -3.44
N ALA A 73 0.94 18.90 -3.11
CA ALA A 73 1.45 17.56 -2.83
C ALA A 73 0.85 16.99 -1.54
N LEU A 74 0.80 17.77 -0.46
CA LEU A 74 0.23 17.34 0.82
C LEU A 74 -1.28 17.09 0.69
N ARG A 75 -2.00 17.96 -0.02
CA ARG A 75 -3.43 17.77 -0.31
C ARG A 75 -3.68 16.48 -1.07
N LYS A 76 -2.94 16.22 -2.15
CA LYS A 76 -3.03 14.98 -2.94
C LYS A 76 -2.67 13.74 -2.12
N GLN A 77 -1.68 13.83 -1.23
CA GLN A 77 -1.32 12.74 -0.34
C GLN A 77 -2.48 12.39 0.60
N ARG A 78 -3.15 13.39 1.19
CA ARG A 78 -4.33 13.18 2.05
C ARG A 78 -5.52 12.59 1.27
N GLU A 79 -5.81 13.13 0.08
CA GLU A 79 -6.87 12.60 -0.80
C GLU A 79 -6.62 11.13 -1.17
N THR A 80 -5.36 10.79 -1.48
CA THR A 80 -4.94 9.42 -1.79
C THR A 80 -5.10 8.50 -0.59
N ALA A 81 -4.64 8.93 0.60
CA ALA A 81 -4.82 8.17 1.83
C ALA A 81 -6.30 7.96 2.19
N ALA A 82 -7.15 8.97 2.00
CA ALA A 82 -8.60 8.86 2.21
C ALA A 82 -9.25 7.86 1.24
N SER A 83 -8.84 7.86 -0.03
CA SER A 83 -9.33 6.93 -1.04
C SER A 83 -8.98 5.48 -0.70
N PHE A 84 -7.71 5.19 -0.40
CA PHE A 84 -7.28 3.85 0.00
C PHE A 84 -7.84 3.43 1.37
N GLY A 85 -8.01 4.38 2.30
CA GLY A 85 -8.68 4.11 3.57
C GLY A 85 -10.11 3.61 3.37
N TYR A 86 -10.87 4.25 2.50
CA TYR A 86 -12.22 3.81 2.12
C TYR A 86 -12.18 2.45 1.42
N GLU A 87 -11.31 2.29 0.44
CA GLU A 87 -11.18 1.07 -0.36
C GLU A 87 -10.94 -0.15 0.55
N TRP A 88 -9.92 -0.08 1.39
CA TRP A 88 -9.53 -1.22 2.22
C TRP A 88 -10.47 -1.47 3.39
N GLN A 89 -11.31 -0.52 3.79
CA GLN A 89 -12.44 -0.78 4.67
C GLN A 89 -13.58 -1.51 3.94
N ALA A 90 -13.89 -1.10 2.71
CA ALA A 90 -14.93 -1.72 1.89
C ALA A 90 -14.53 -3.12 1.36
N PHE A 91 -13.23 -3.37 1.17
CA PHE A 91 -12.65 -4.62 0.65
C PHE A 91 -11.68 -5.22 1.67
N SER A 92 -12.15 -5.43 2.88
CA SER A 92 -11.32 -5.80 4.04
C SER A 92 -11.01 -7.29 4.15
N GLU A 93 -11.61 -8.13 3.32
CA GLU A 93 -11.52 -9.59 3.46
C GLU A 93 -10.16 -10.15 3.04
N MET A 94 -9.67 -11.13 3.78
CA MET A 94 -8.53 -11.95 3.38
C MET A 94 -8.97 -13.05 2.41
N LEU A 95 -8.54 -12.93 1.16
CA LEU A 95 -8.92 -13.88 0.12
C LEU A 95 -7.83 -14.95 -0.07
N PRO A 96 -8.20 -16.22 -0.38
CA PRO A 96 -7.23 -17.28 -0.68
C PRO A 96 -6.29 -16.94 -1.85
N ASP A 97 -6.77 -16.13 -2.79
CA ASP A 97 -6.00 -15.65 -3.95
C ASP A 97 -4.72 -14.88 -3.57
N TYR A 98 -4.66 -14.32 -2.35
CA TYR A 98 -3.54 -13.48 -1.92
C TYR A 98 -2.24 -14.24 -1.66
N GLU A 99 -2.29 -15.54 -1.40
CA GLU A 99 -1.09 -16.36 -1.29
C GLU A 99 -0.33 -16.45 -2.61
N ALA A 100 -1.04 -16.73 -3.71
CA ALA A 100 -0.44 -16.76 -5.05
C ALA A 100 0.11 -15.39 -5.45
N ASN A 101 -0.58 -14.32 -5.06
CA ASN A 101 -0.15 -12.94 -5.29
C ASN A 101 1.12 -12.61 -4.48
N PHE A 102 1.20 -13.03 -3.21
CA PHE A 102 2.40 -12.91 -2.39
C PHE A 102 3.60 -13.60 -3.04
N ARG A 103 3.47 -14.87 -3.43
CA ARG A 103 4.53 -15.62 -4.11
C ARG A 103 4.99 -14.94 -5.39
N TRP A 104 4.08 -14.36 -6.15
CA TRP A 104 4.42 -13.62 -7.36
C TRP A 104 5.22 -12.34 -7.08
N TYR A 105 4.88 -11.57 -6.05
CA TYR A 105 5.63 -10.34 -5.70
C TYR A 105 7.05 -10.65 -5.21
N PHE A 106 7.24 -11.79 -4.57
CA PHE A 106 8.51 -12.20 -3.97
C PHE A 106 9.21 -13.33 -4.73
N GLU A 107 8.87 -13.56 -6.00
CA GLU A 107 9.40 -14.63 -6.87
C GLU A 107 10.95 -14.72 -6.90
N ARG A 108 11.64 -13.60 -6.68
CA ARG A 108 13.11 -13.56 -6.59
C ARG A 108 13.66 -14.34 -5.39
N PHE A 109 12.92 -14.34 -4.29
CA PHE A 109 13.35 -14.83 -2.99
C PHE A 109 12.78 -16.23 -2.75
N ASP A 110 13.62 -17.15 -2.26
CA ASP A 110 13.10 -18.46 -1.83
C ASP A 110 12.33 -18.35 -0.51
N GLU A 111 11.57 -19.38 -0.18
CA GLU A 111 10.70 -19.38 1.00
C GLU A 111 11.49 -19.22 2.32
N LYS A 112 12.75 -19.65 2.37
CA LYS A 112 13.60 -19.56 3.57
C LYS A 112 14.29 -18.21 3.72
N PHE A 113 14.27 -17.38 2.68
CA PHE A 113 14.93 -16.08 2.70
C PHE A 113 14.44 -15.18 3.83
N PHE A 114 13.17 -15.30 4.20
CA PHE A 114 12.53 -14.46 5.23
C PHE A 114 12.67 -15.00 6.64
N GLU A 115 13.14 -16.25 6.81
CA GLU A 115 13.28 -16.86 8.13
C GLU A 115 14.20 -16.04 9.06
N GLY A 116 13.68 -15.71 10.23
CA GLY A 116 14.40 -14.95 11.27
C GLY A 116 14.61 -13.46 10.98
N LYS A 117 14.16 -12.93 9.83
CA LYS A 117 14.33 -11.52 9.46
C LYS A 117 13.31 -10.62 10.17
N ARG A 118 13.75 -9.39 10.46
CA ARG A 118 12.90 -8.27 10.81
C ARG A 118 12.53 -7.50 9.54
N VAL A 119 11.26 -7.45 9.23
CA VAL A 119 10.75 -6.99 7.93
C VAL A 119 9.90 -5.74 8.11
N LEU A 120 10.01 -4.76 7.18
CA LEU A 120 9.12 -3.61 7.07
C LEU A 120 8.20 -3.77 5.85
N ASP A 121 6.88 -3.71 6.08
CA ASP A 121 5.83 -3.56 5.07
C ASP A 121 5.43 -2.08 4.99
N ALA A 122 5.91 -1.36 3.97
CA ALA A 122 5.70 0.08 3.81
C ALA A 122 4.51 0.35 2.88
N GLY A 123 3.36 0.69 3.46
CA GLY A 123 2.07 0.82 2.80
C GLY A 123 1.32 -0.52 2.76
N CYS A 124 1.04 -1.08 3.92
CA CYS A 124 0.54 -2.45 4.06
C CYS A 124 -0.92 -2.65 3.62
N GLY A 125 -1.71 -1.57 3.45
CA GLY A 125 -3.13 -1.65 3.10
C GLY A 125 -3.90 -2.54 4.08
N THR A 126 -4.51 -3.62 3.59
CA THR A 126 -5.25 -4.60 4.42
C THR A 126 -4.37 -5.56 5.22
N GLY A 127 -3.04 -5.44 5.13
CA GLY A 127 -2.09 -6.36 5.78
C GLY A 127 -2.01 -7.76 5.15
N ARG A 128 -2.49 -7.91 3.92
CA ARG A 128 -2.48 -9.22 3.22
C ARG A 128 -1.08 -9.77 3.00
N HIS A 129 -0.11 -8.92 2.66
CA HIS A 129 1.28 -9.34 2.49
C HIS A 129 1.99 -9.50 3.82
N THR A 130 1.68 -8.67 4.81
CA THR A 130 2.10 -8.84 6.22
C THR A 130 1.74 -10.24 6.72
N PHE A 131 0.50 -10.69 6.49
CA PHE A 131 0.00 -12.00 6.90
C PHE A 131 0.84 -13.16 6.35
N HIS A 132 1.12 -13.13 5.05
CA HIS A 132 1.93 -14.18 4.42
C HIS A 132 3.41 -14.07 4.79
N MET A 133 3.95 -12.84 4.96
CA MET A 133 5.32 -12.62 5.39
C MET A 133 5.58 -13.16 6.80
N ALA A 134 4.65 -12.94 7.72
CA ALA A 134 4.73 -13.49 9.08
C ALA A 134 4.78 -15.03 9.08
N ARG A 135 4.00 -15.66 8.20
CA ARG A 135 3.94 -17.11 8.03
C ARG A 135 5.11 -17.70 7.23
N ALA A 136 5.80 -16.88 6.44
CA ALA A 136 7.03 -17.27 5.75
C ALA A 136 8.26 -17.31 6.67
N GLY A 137 8.07 -17.21 7.99
CA GLY A 137 9.12 -17.37 8.99
C GLY A 137 9.82 -16.08 9.39
N ALA A 138 9.33 -14.91 8.99
CA ALA A 138 9.86 -13.65 9.50
C ALA A 138 9.77 -13.61 11.04
N ARG A 139 10.87 -13.20 11.70
CA ARG A 139 10.90 -13.04 13.15
C ARG A 139 9.92 -11.98 13.62
N GLU A 140 9.83 -10.90 12.87
CA GLU A 140 8.99 -9.74 13.16
C GLU A 140 8.62 -9.04 11.84
N VAL A 141 7.36 -8.69 11.67
CA VAL A 141 6.89 -7.85 10.56
C VAL A 141 6.29 -6.59 11.13
N VAL A 142 6.93 -5.46 10.87
CA VAL A 142 6.40 -4.14 11.19
C VAL A 142 5.72 -3.59 9.93
N SER A 143 4.47 -3.20 10.07
CA SER A 143 3.64 -2.74 8.96
C SER A 143 3.21 -1.30 9.19
N MET A 144 3.41 -0.45 8.20
CA MET A 144 2.95 0.94 8.28
C MET A 144 2.05 1.30 7.11
N ASP A 145 1.05 2.14 7.38
CA ASP A 145 0.18 2.75 6.38
C ASP A 145 -0.25 4.14 6.84
N LEU A 146 -0.45 5.07 5.91
CA LEU A 146 -0.92 6.41 6.23
C LEU A 146 -2.43 6.46 6.45
N SER A 147 -3.17 5.57 5.80
CA SER A 147 -4.62 5.55 5.78
C SER A 147 -5.23 4.76 6.96
N GLN A 148 -6.56 4.81 7.07
CA GLN A 148 -7.30 3.95 8.01
C GLN A 148 -7.23 2.45 7.67
N ALA A 149 -6.67 2.06 6.53
CA ALA A 149 -6.43 0.67 6.20
C ALA A 149 -5.60 -0.06 7.26
N ILE A 150 -4.75 0.66 8.00
CA ILE A 150 -3.94 0.10 9.10
C ILE A 150 -4.77 -0.63 10.16
N GLU A 151 -6.01 -0.21 10.40
CA GLU A 151 -6.93 -0.87 11.34
C GLU A 151 -7.46 -2.20 10.78
N VAL A 152 -7.65 -2.24 9.48
CA VAL A 152 -8.00 -3.49 8.78
C VAL A 152 -6.82 -4.44 8.83
N ALA A 153 -5.60 -3.93 8.58
CA ALA A 153 -4.39 -4.72 8.64
C ALA A 153 -4.15 -5.35 10.03
N GLU A 154 -4.31 -4.57 11.10
CA GLU A 154 -4.22 -5.06 12.48
C GLU A 154 -5.24 -6.17 12.73
N ARG A 155 -6.51 -5.94 12.38
CA ARG A 155 -7.58 -6.89 12.56
C ARG A 155 -7.34 -8.21 11.80
N ASN A 156 -6.89 -8.12 10.56
CA ASN A 156 -6.62 -9.28 9.70
C ASN A 156 -5.42 -10.13 10.19
N ASN A 157 -4.55 -9.55 11.00
CA ASN A 157 -3.32 -10.19 11.47
C ASN A 157 -3.30 -10.50 12.97
N ARG A 158 -4.41 -10.39 13.68
CA ARG A 158 -4.49 -10.61 15.14
C ARG A 158 -3.97 -11.98 15.61
N GLU A 159 -4.05 -12.97 14.74
CA GLU A 159 -3.56 -14.33 15.03
C GLU A 159 -2.05 -14.48 14.83
N ASN A 160 -1.38 -13.50 14.25
CA ASN A 160 0.06 -13.53 14.01
C ASN A 160 0.78 -12.66 15.07
N PRO A 161 1.32 -13.25 16.16
CA PRO A 161 1.87 -12.48 17.28
C PRO A 161 3.16 -11.73 16.95
N ASN A 162 3.78 -12.04 15.82
CA ASN A 162 5.00 -11.40 15.31
C ASN A 162 4.71 -10.23 14.34
N THR A 163 3.48 -9.69 14.31
CA THR A 163 3.11 -8.56 13.47
C THR A 163 2.79 -7.32 14.30
N HIS A 164 3.27 -6.16 13.86
CA HIS A 164 3.09 -4.88 14.54
C HIS A 164 2.63 -3.82 13.54
N PHE A 165 1.70 -2.96 13.94
CA PHE A 165 1.06 -1.98 13.06
C PHE A 165 1.26 -0.56 13.57
N VAL A 166 1.62 0.36 12.66
CA VAL A 166 1.85 1.77 12.96
C VAL A 166 1.21 2.62 11.87
N GLN A 167 0.41 3.62 12.23
CA GLN A 167 0.01 4.63 11.26
C GLN A 167 1.13 5.64 11.10
N ALA A 168 1.71 5.69 9.90
CA ALA A 168 2.88 6.54 9.62
C ALA A 168 2.92 6.98 8.16
N ASP A 169 3.65 8.07 7.92
CA ASP A 169 3.92 8.59 6.59
C ASP A 169 5.20 7.96 6.02
N ILE A 170 5.12 7.48 4.77
CA ILE A 170 6.25 6.87 4.08
C ILE A 170 7.40 7.86 3.81
N TYR A 171 7.11 9.16 3.73
CA TYR A 171 8.16 10.18 3.59
C TYR A 171 8.93 10.43 4.88
N HIS A 172 8.32 10.11 6.03
CA HIS A 172 8.87 10.33 7.36
C HIS A 172 8.67 9.07 8.23
N PRO A 173 9.24 7.92 7.83
CA PRO A 173 9.05 6.67 8.56
C PRO A 173 9.66 6.78 9.96
N PRO A 174 8.90 6.45 11.02
CA PRO A 174 9.30 6.71 12.42
C PRO A 174 10.18 5.60 13.00
N PHE A 175 11.15 5.13 12.24
CA PHE A 175 12.03 4.06 12.66
C PHE A 175 13.50 4.50 12.63
N PRO A 176 14.34 3.98 13.54
CA PRO A 176 15.77 4.22 13.49
C PRO A 176 16.40 3.68 12.20
N PRO A 177 17.51 4.27 11.74
CA PRO A 177 18.28 3.70 10.65
C PRO A 177 18.68 2.24 10.92
N GLU A 178 18.83 1.45 9.85
CA GLU A 178 19.31 0.06 9.90
C GLU A 178 18.52 -0.85 10.85
N SER A 179 17.20 -0.60 10.92
CA SER A 179 16.28 -1.35 11.79
C SER A 179 15.79 -2.65 11.18
N PHE A 180 15.87 -2.81 9.84
CA PHE A 180 15.21 -3.91 9.14
C PHE A 180 16.18 -4.72 8.28
N ASP A 181 15.97 -6.02 8.27
CA ASP A 181 16.70 -7.00 7.45
C ASP A 181 16.08 -7.14 6.05
N PHE A 182 14.85 -6.66 5.87
CA PHE A 182 14.17 -6.61 4.58
C PHE A 182 13.11 -5.50 4.60
N VAL A 183 13.01 -4.74 3.51
CA VAL A 183 12.00 -3.68 3.35
C VAL A 183 11.25 -3.93 2.05
N TYR A 184 9.92 -3.83 2.08
CA TYR A 184 9.15 -3.86 0.84
C TYR A 184 8.04 -2.82 0.81
N SER A 185 7.67 -2.41 -0.42
CA SER A 185 6.56 -1.50 -0.68
C SER A 185 5.87 -1.90 -1.99
N LEU A 186 4.69 -2.48 -1.86
CA LEU A 186 3.97 -3.09 -2.98
C LEU A 186 2.69 -2.35 -3.31
N GLY A 187 2.64 -1.72 -4.49
CA GLY A 187 1.44 -1.02 -4.93
C GLY A 187 1.22 0.35 -4.28
N VAL A 188 2.26 0.99 -3.73
CA VAL A 188 2.16 2.23 -2.93
C VAL A 188 2.87 3.41 -3.59
N LEU A 189 4.15 3.26 -3.89
CA LEU A 189 5.02 4.38 -4.30
C LEU A 189 4.48 5.14 -5.51
N HIS A 190 3.88 4.47 -6.47
CA HIS A 190 3.33 5.09 -7.66
C HIS A 190 2.01 5.89 -7.41
N HIS A 191 1.47 5.82 -6.20
CA HIS A 191 0.36 6.64 -5.73
C HIS A 191 0.80 7.84 -4.87
N LEU A 192 2.09 8.08 -4.77
CA LEU A 192 2.64 9.22 -4.05
C LEU A 192 2.81 10.44 -4.96
N PRO A 193 2.75 11.68 -4.44
CA PRO A 193 3.14 12.88 -5.16
C PRO A 193 4.59 12.87 -5.66
N GLU A 194 5.51 12.37 -4.83
CA GLU A 194 6.95 12.27 -5.10
C GLU A 194 7.44 10.81 -4.92
N PRO A 195 7.18 9.91 -5.87
CA PRO A 195 7.39 8.47 -5.69
C PRO A 195 8.84 8.07 -5.36
N GLU A 196 9.83 8.65 -6.04
CA GLU A 196 11.23 8.36 -5.80
C GLU A 196 11.70 8.84 -4.41
N LYS A 197 11.16 9.96 -3.91
CA LYS A 197 11.41 10.43 -2.54
C LYS A 197 10.88 9.43 -1.51
N GLY A 198 9.69 8.89 -1.73
CA GLY A 198 9.14 7.82 -0.89
C GLY A 198 9.98 6.54 -0.94
N PHE A 199 10.53 6.17 -2.10
CA PHE A 199 11.48 5.07 -2.19
C PHE A 199 12.77 5.35 -1.40
N ARG A 200 13.34 6.54 -1.56
CA ARG A 200 14.59 6.94 -0.88
C ARG A 200 14.45 7.03 0.63
N SER A 201 13.28 7.41 1.16
CA SER A 201 13.06 7.49 2.61
C SER A 201 13.10 6.12 3.31
N LEU A 202 12.92 5.03 2.57
CA LEU A 202 12.99 3.67 3.09
C LEU A 202 14.42 3.12 3.17
N LEU A 203 15.36 3.64 2.37
CA LEU A 203 16.74 3.10 2.27
C LEU A 203 17.54 3.22 3.55
N PRO A 204 17.47 4.33 4.32
CA PRO A 204 18.15 4.41 5.61
C PRO A 204 17.74 3.35 6.61
N LEU A 205 16.50 2.84 6.51
CA LEU A 205 15.95 1.86 7.44
C LEU A 205 16.49 0.45 7.22
N LEU A 206 16.97 0.18 6.00
CA LEU A 206 17.52 -1.10 5.59
C LEU A 206 18.96 -1.25 6.09
N ARG A 207 19.28 -2.40 6.67
CA ARG A 207 20.63 -2.76 7.05
C ARG A 207 21.53 -2.95 5.82
N GLU A 208 22.84 -2.81 6.00
CA GLU A 208 23.82 -3.14 4.97
C GLU A 208 23.70 -4.62 4.56
N GLU A 209 23.99 -4.91 3.31
CA GLU A 209 23.91 -6.24 2.67
C GLU A 209 22.49 -6.82 2.57
N GLU A 210 21.45 -6.08 2.94
CA GLU A 210 20.06 -6.50 2.93
C GLU A 210 19.29 -5.89 1.77
N PHE A 211 18.07 -6.41 1.49
CA PHE A 211 17.32 -6.12 0.28
C PHE A 211 16.09 -5.25 0.51
N ILE A 212 15.85 -4.35 -0.46
CA ILE A 212 14.57 -3.69 -0.66
C ILE A 212 13.85 -4.29 -1.87
N ASN A 213 12.52 -4.48 -1.78
CA ASN A 213 11.67 -4.95 -2.87
C ASN A 213 10.47 -4.01 -3.07
N ILE A 214 10.26 -3.53 -4.30
CA ILE A 214 9.15 -2.63 -4.62
C ILE A 214 8.35 -3.14 -5.81
N TYR A 215 7.07 -2.71 -5.88
CA TYR A 215 6.24 -2.91 -7.06
C TYR A 215 5.68 -1.59 -7.56
N LEU A 216 5.88 -1.33 -8.87
CA LEU A 216 5.45 -0.12 -9.56
C LEU A 216 4.62 -0.46 -10.80
N TYR A 217 3.67 0.42 -11.13
CA TYR A 217 2.86 0.26 -12.35
C TYR A 217 3.69 0.54 -13.61
N TRP A 218 3.47 -0.30 -14.61
CA TRP A 218 4.09 -0.24 -15.92
C TRP A 218 3.37 0.76 -16.85
N ASN A 219 4.14 1.52 -17.61
CA ASN A 219 3.64 2.50 -18.58
C ASN A 219 3.24 1.88 -19.93
N LEU A 220 3.24 0.55 -20.04
CA LEU A 220 2.96 -0.23 -21.24
C LEU A 220 4.01 0.00 -22.36
N GLU A 221 5.27 0.30 -22.01
CA GLU A 221 6.34 0.30 -23.00
C GLU A 221 6.45 -1.07 -23.69
N GLY A 222 6.72 -1.05 -25.01
CA GLY A 222 6.77 -2.27 -25.83
C GLY A 222 5.40 -2.83 -26.24
N GLU A 223 4.30 -2.39 -25.62
CA GLU A 223 2.97 -2.84 -25.96
C GLU A 223 2.40 -2.16 -27.22
N ALA A 224 1.41 -2.82 -27.84
CA ALA A 224 0.73 -2.30 -29.02
C ALA A 224 0.12 -0.91 -28.81
N ALA A 225 0.13 -0.10 -29.84
CA ALA A 225 -0.32 1.31 -29.76
C ALA A 225 -1.77 1.45 -29.25
N TRP A 226 -2.65 0.52 -29.57
CA TRP A 226 -4.04 0.55 -29.10
C TRP A 226 -4.16 0.36 -27.57
N ARG A 227 -3.28 -0.46 -26.94
CA ARG A 227 -3.24 -0.62 -25.46
C ARG A 227 -2.84 0.69 -24.79
N ARG A 228 -1.83 1.36 -25.32
CA ARG A 228 -1.42 2.70 -24.84
C ARG A 228 -2.50 3.76 -25.05
N ALA A 229 -3.24 3.68 -26.17
CA ALA A 229 -4.38 4.56 -26.40
C ALA A 229 -5.51 4.30 -25.41
N LEU A 230 -5.84 3.04 -25.14
CA LEU A 230 -6.84 2.65 -24.14
C LEU A 230 -6.43 3.15 -22.74
N LEU A 231 -5.16 3.05 -22.35
CA LEU A 231 -4.67 3.57 -21.07
C LEU A 231 -4.91 5.09 -20.97
N ARG A 232 -4.68 5.84 -22.06
CA ARG A 232 -4.97 7.31 -22.08
C ARG A 232 -6.46 7.59 -21.88
N VAL A 233 -7.34 6.79 -22.49
CA VAL A 233 -8.80 6.92 -22.29
C VAL A 233 -9.15 6.64 -20.81
N VAL A 234 -8.65 5.55 -20.25
CA VAL A 234 -8.85 5.21 -18.81
C VAL A 234 -8.35 6.36 -17.94
N THR A 235 -7.15 6.90 -18.20
CA THR A 235 -6.60 8.04 -17.45
C THR A 235 -7.49 9.28 -17.59
N GLY A 236 -8.11 9.50 -18.77
CA GLY A 236 -9.08 10.56 -18.97
C GLY A 236 -10.35 10.38 -18.12
N VAL A 237 -10.89 9.17 -18.07
CA VAL A 237 -12.07 8.81 -17.25
C VAL A 237 -11.75 9.00 -15.75
N ARG A 238 -10.57 8.63 -15.30
CA ARG A 238 -10.13 8.81 -13.91
C ARG A 238 -10.21 10.26 -13.42
N ARG A 239 -9.99 11.26 -14.29
CA ARG A 239 -10.12 12.68 -13.91
C ARG A 239 -11.53 13.03 -13.41
N VAL A 240 -12.54 12.26 -13.81
CA VAL A 240 -13.92 12.41 -13.36
C VAL A 240 -14.19 11.49 -12.17
N THR A 241 -13.83 10.22 -12.29
CA THR A 241 -14.19 9.21 -11.29
C THR A 241 -13.49 9.42 -9.94
N THR A 242 -12.27 9.94 -9.92
CA THR A 242 -11.54 10.29 -8.69
C THR A 242 -12.17 11.43 -7.88
N ARG A 243 -13.13 12.17 -8.50
CA ARG A 243 -13.91 13.23 -7.82
C ARG A 243 -15.32 12.78 -7.41
N MET A 244 -15.70 11.56 -7.76
CA MET A 244 -17.00 11.01 -7.39
C MET A 244 -17.01 10.57 -5.92
N PRO A 245 -18.19 10.65 -5.25
CA PRO A 245 -18.35 10.02 -3.94
C PRO A 245 -18.00 8.52 -4.01
N HIS A 246 -17.16 8.02 -3.10
CA HIS A 246 -16.67 6.64 -3.12
C HIS A 246 -17.80 5.60 -3.15
N ALA A 247 -18.91 5.83 -2.43
CA ALA A 247 -20.05 4.92 -2.44
C ALA A 247 -20.73 4.82 -3.83
N LEU A 248 -20.74 5.90 -4.62
CA LEU A 248 -21.23 5.89 -6.00
C LEU A 248 -20.25 5.17 -6.93
N LEU A 249 -18.96 5.49 -6.79
CA LEU A 249 -17.91 4.84 -7.54
C LEU A 249 -17.87 3.33 -7.28
N GLN A 250 -18.10 2.92 -6.03
CA GLN A 250 -18.16 1.51 -5.64
C GLN A 250 -19.26 0.76 -6.41
N LYS A 251 -20.48 1.35 -6.50
CA LYS A 251 -21.57 0.77 -7.29
C LYS A 251 -21.26 0.70 -8.77
N LEU A 252 -20.66 1.76 -9.32
CA LEU A 252 -20.23 1.80 -10.72
C LEU A 252 -19.18 0.74 -11.02
N SER A 253 -18.18 0.60 -10.15
CA SER A 253 -17.12 -0.42 -10.27
C SER A 253 -17.68 -1.84 -10.22
N TRP A 254 -18.71 -2.08 -9.40
CA TRP A 254 -19.42 -3.37 -9.39
C TRP A 254 -20.10 -3.66 -10.73
N LEU A 255 -20.78 -2.68 -11.32
CA LEU A 255 -21.42 -2.84 -12.64
C LEU A 255 -20.39 -3.10 -13.74
N ILE A 256 -19.25 -2.39 -13.72
CA ILE A 256 -18.15 -2.60 -14.65
C ILE A 256 -17.57 -4.00 -14.48
N ALA A 257 -17.31 -4.42 -13.25
CA ALA A 257 -16.81 -5.77 -12.95
C ALA A 257 -17.79 -6.86 -13.39
N ALA A 258 -19.09 -6.69 -13.14
CA ALA A 258 -20.13 -7.62 -13.58
C ALA A 258 -20.19 -7.71 -15.11
N GLY A 259 -20.08 -6.58 -15.81
CA GLY A 259 -20.00 -6.54 -17.26
C GLY A 259 -18.75 -7.29 -17.79
N PHE A 260 -17.59 -7.09 -17.17
CA PHE A 260 -16.36 -7.79 -17.54
C PHE A 260 -16.41 -9.28 -17.22
N GLU A 261 -17.04 -9.65 -16.10
CA GLU A 261 -17.25 -11.07 -15.76
C GLU A 261 -18.05 -11.78 -16.85
N VAL A 262 -19.19 -11.21 -17.28
CA VAL A 262 -20.06 -11.80 -18.28
C VAL A 262 -19.43 -11.79 -19.68
N ALA A 263 -18.79 -10.66 -20.06
CA ALA A 263 -18.28 -10.49 -21.42
C ALA A 263 -16.94 -11.22 -21.68
N PHE A 264 -16.11 -11.37 -20.66
CA PHE A 264 -14.73 -11.85 -20.85
C PHE A 264 -14.34 -12.99 -19.92
N VAL A 265 -14.58 -12.85 -18.59
CA VAL A 265 -14.01 -13.78 -17.61
C VAL A 265 -14.76 -15.13 -17.63
N ALA A 266 -16.09 -15.11 -17.64
CA ALA A 266 -16.90 -16.34 -17.72
C ALA A 266 -16.68 -17.11 -19.02
N PRO A 267 -16.63 -16.46 -20.22
CA PRO A 267 -16.22 -17.13 -21.46
C PRO A 267 -14.81 -17.72 -21.39
N ALA A 268 -13.82 -16.99 -20.80
CA ALA A 268 -12.47 -17.52 -20.64
C ALA A 268 -12.44 -18.76 -19.74
N ARG A 269 -13.21 -18.78 -18.63
CA ARG A 269 -13.37 -19.97 -17.77
C ARG A 269 -14.01 -21.15 -18.52
N ALA A 270 -15.00 -20.88 -19.39
CA ALA A 270 -15.61 -21.93 -20.20
C ALA A 270 -14.62 -22.51 -21.20
N LEU A 271 -13.86 -21.68 -21.91
CA LEU A 271 -12.83 -22.10 -22.85
C LEU A 271 -11.70 -22.91 -22.17
N GLU A 272 -11.32 -22.57 -20.94
CA GLU A 272 -10.27 -23.28 -20.20
C GLU A 272 -10.64 -24.72 -19.85
N LYS A 273 -11.94 -25.03 -19.67
CA LYS A 273 -12.44 -26.39 -19.36
C LYS A 273 -12.33 -27.36 -20.53
N ILE A 274 -12.24 -26.86 -21.77
CA ILE A 274 -12.17 -27.67 -22.98
C ILE A 274 -10.71 -27.71 -23.45
N PRO A 275 -10.03 -28.85 -23.45
CA PRO A 275 -8.60 -28.94 -23.80
C PRO A 275 -8.23 -28.29 -25.13
N ALA A 276 -9.07 -28.44 -26.16
CA ALA A 276 -8.84 -27.91 -27.50
C ALA A 276 -8.90 -26.36 -27.58
N THR A 277 -9.56 -25.71 -26.65
CA THR A 277 -9.75 -24.24 -26.63
C THR A 277 -8.99 -23.54 -25.52
N ARG A 278 -8.22 -24.25 -24.69
CA ARG A 278 -7.48 -23.70 -23.54
C ARG A 278 -6.55 -22.54 -23.93
N THR A 279 -5.85 -22.65 -25.06
CA THR A 279 -4.97 -21.58 -25.56
C THR A 279 -5.73 -20.33 -26.01
N LEU A 280 -7.02 -20.46 -26.36
CA LEU A 280 -7.87 -19.32 -26.69
C LEU A 280 -8.26 -18.53 -25.43
N ALA A 281 -8.41 -19.22 -24.30
CA ALA A 281 -8.71 -18.56 -23.02
C ALA A 281 -7.64 -17.53 -22.65
N ASP A 282 -6.36 -17.78 -22.98
CA ASP A 282 -5.26 -16.83 -22.73
C ASP A 282 -5.30 -15.58 -23.62
N ARG A 283 -6.01 -15.65 -24.76
CA ARG A 283 -6.18 -14.53 -25.70
C ARG A 283 -7.39 -13.66 -25.40
N VAL A 284 -8.31 -14.14 -24.54
CA VAL A 284 -9.49 -13.35 -24.14
C VAL A 284 -9.03 -12.13 -23.33
N PRO A 285 -9.50 -10.90 -23.66
CA PRO A 285 -9.24 -9.73 -22.82
C PRO A 285 -9.65 -9.99 -21.38
N LEU A 286 -8.83 -9.56 -20.41
CA LEU A 286 -9.05 -9.82 -18.98
C LEU A 286 -9.15 -11.31 -18.59
N GLY A 287 -8.82 -12.23 -19.50
CA GLY A 287 -8.89 -13.67 -19.28
C GLY A 287 -8.04 -14.18 -18.11
N HIS A 288 -7.02 -13.44 -17.67
CA HIS A 288 -6.23 -13.76 -16.49
C HIS A 288 -7.07 -13.78 -15.19
N TYR A 289 -8.15 -12.98 -15.13
CA TYR A 289 -9.07 -12.98 -13.97
C TYR A 289 -9.85 -14.29 -13.82
N ARG A 290 -9.87 -15.19 -14.82
CA ARG A 290 -10.51 -16.50 -14.69
C ARG A 290 -9.98 -17.34 -13.53
N LYS A 291 -8.75 -17.04 -13.09
CA LYS A 291 -8.07 -17.72 -11.98
C LYS A 291 -8.38 -17.10 -10.62
N TYR A 292 -9.06 -15.96 -10.58
CA TYR A 292 -9.38 -15.21 -9.38
C TYR A 292 -10.88 -15.16 -9.12
N SER A 293 -11.27 -14.86 -7.90
CA SER A 293 -12.66 -14.61 -7.53
C SER A 293 -13.20 -13.34 -8.19
N PHE A 294 -14.53 -13.24 -8.33
CA PHE A 294 -15.19 -12.01 -8.77
C PHE A 294 -14.83 -10.82 -7.85
N ARG A 295 -14.60 -11.11 -6.56
CA ARG A 295 -14.23 -10.08 -5.58
C ARG A 295 -12.93 -9.37 -5.96
N VAL A 296 -11.91 -10.11 -6.41
CA VAL A 296 -10.64 -9.54 -6.89
C VAL A 296 -10.88 -8.65 -8.12
N LEU A 297 -11.62 -9.15 -9.12
CA LEU A 297 -11.97 -8.34 -10.30
C LEU A 297 -12.67 -7.02 -9.90
N TYR A 298 -13.61 -7.09 -8.97
CA TYR A 298 -14.36 -5.92 -8.49
C TYR A 298 -13.46 -4.92 -7.75
N THR A 299 -12.62 -5.40 -6.82
CA THR A 299 -11.65 -4.56 -6.09
C THR A 299 -10.73 -3.84 -7.07
N ASP A 300 -10.17 -4.56 -8.04
CA ASP A 300 -9.26 -3.99 -9.04
C ASP A 300 -9.95 -2.93 -9.94
N GLN A 301 -11.27 -3.06 -10.19
CA GLN A 301 -11.99 -1.99 -10.90
C GLN A 301 -12.20 -0.77 -10.01
N PHE A 302 -12.43 -0.95 -8.71
CA PHE A 302 -12.54 0.18 -7.80
C PHE A 302 -11.19 0.90 -7.67
N ASP A 303 -10.09 0.20 -7.38
CA ASP A 303 -8.72 0.74 -7.31
C ASP A 303 -8.38 1.54 -8.58
N ARG A 304 -8.64 0.96 -9.74
CA ARG A 304 -8.35 1.60 -11.05
C ARG A 304 -8.96 2.99 -11.21
N PHE A 305 -10.12 3.24 -10.61
CA PHE A 305 -10.88 4.48 -10.82
C PHE A 305 -10.96 5.39 -9.58
N SER A 306 -10.50 4.92 -8.41
CA SER A 306 -10.58 5.65 -7.14
C SER A 306 -9.33 6.47 -6.82
N ALA A 307 -8.14 5.95 -7.12
CA ALA A 307 -6.87 6.54 -6.70
C ALA A 307 -6.61 7.91 -7.40
N PRO A 308 -6.46 9.02 -6.66
CA PRO A 308 -6.22 10.34 -7.24
C PRO A 308 -4.91 10.45 -8.01
N ILE A 309 -3.87 9.78 -7.51
CA ILE A 309 -2.54 9.72 -8.11
C ILE A 309 -2.29 8.33 -8.68
N GLU A 310 -1.78 8.25 -9.89
CA GLU A 310 -1.27 7.03 -10.49
C GLU A 310 -0.14 7.36 -11.46
N ASN A 311 1.08 7.08 -11.06
CA ASN A 311 2.26 7.20 -11.89
C ASN A 311 2.61 5.84 -12.51
N ARG A 312 3.16 5.85 -13.72
CA ARG A 312 3.55 4.64 -14.44
C ARG A 312 4.94 4.80 -14.99
N TYR A 313 5.72 3.74 -14.93
CA TYR A 313 7.15 3.78 -15.21
C TYR A 313 7.56 2.82 -16.32
N SER A 314 8.59 3.19 -17.06
CA SER A 314 9.38 2.31 -17.89
C SER A 314 10.37 1.50 -17.05
N ARG A 315 10.89 0.41 -17.60
CA ARG A 315 11.96 -0.36 -16.94
C ARG A 315 13.21 0.48 -16.67
N ALA A 316 13.55 1.37 -17.62
CA ALA A 316 14.72 2.24 -17.51
C ALA A 316 14.59 3.26 -16.36
N GLU A 317 13.40 3.85 -16.17
CA GLU A 317 13.16 4.77 -15.05
C GLU A 317 13.29 4.05 -13.70
N VAL A 318 12.73 2.85 -13.58
CA VAL A 318 12.86 2.05 -12.34
C VAL A 318 14.35 1.70 -12.10
N ALA A 319 15.08 1.25 -13.11
CA ALA A 319 16.50 0.95 -12.99
C ALA A 319 17.32 2.16 -12.52
N ALA A 320 16.99 3.34 -13.06
CA ALA A 320 17.66 4.58 -12.68
C ALA A 320 17.42 4.98 -11.21
N TRP A 321 16.27 4.61 -10.60
CA TRP A 321 16.06 4.83 -9.16
C TRP A 321 17.04 4.01 -8.33
N PHE A 322 17.22 2.73 -8.67
CA PHE A 322 18.11 1.82 -7.97
C PHE A 322 19.60 2.23 -8.16
N GLU A 323 19.96 2.65 -9.38
CA GLU A 323 21.30 3.14 -9.68
C GLU A 323 21.63 4.41 -8.88
N ARG A 324 20.73 5.43 -8.90
CA ARG A 324 20.90 6.67 -8.11
C ARG A 324 20.91 6.43 -6.61
N ALA A 325 20.30 5.34 -6.15
CA ALA A 325 20.30 4.90 -4.76
C ALA A 325 21.57 4.12 -4.38
N GLY A 326 22.45 3.81 -5.34
CA GLY A 326 23.67 3.03 -5.11
C GLY A 326 23.39 1.57 -4.71
N LEU A 327 22.23 1.03 -5.10
CA LEU A 327 21.86 -0.35 -4.78
C LEU A 327 22.56 -1.31 -5.75
N GLU A 328 22.99 -2.45 -5.20
CA GLU A 328 23.67 -3.54 -5.92
C GLU A 328 22.70 -4.70 -6.18
N ASP A 329 23.12 -5.68 -6.98
CA ASP A 329 22.36 -6.91 -7.27
C ASP A 329 20.91 -6.61 -7.64
N VAL A 330 20.72 -5.65 -8.56
CA VAL A 330 19.40 -5.16 -8.95
C VAL A 330 18.74 -6.13 -9.92
N ILE A 331 17.55 -6.60 -9.58
CA ILE A 331 16.72 -7.42 -10.46
C ILE A 331 15.38 -6.70 -10.66
N ILE A 332 14.98 -6.55 -11.93
CA ILE A 332 13.68 -5.97 -12.33
C ILE A 332 12.94 -7.00 -13.18
N LEU A 333 11.85 -7.54 -12.63
CA LEU A 333 10.98 -8.51 -13.26
C LEU A 333 9.72 -7.80 -13.79
N GLY A 334 9.36 -8.12 -15.02
CA GLY A 334 8.15 -7.60 -15.67
C GLY A 334 6.90 -8.43 -15.35
N GLY A 335 5.79 -8.06 -15.98
CA GLY A 335 4.49 -8.72 -15.87
C GLY A 335 3.36 -7.70 -15.89
N ALA A 336 2.47 -7.70 -14.90
CA ALA A 336 1.43 -6.68 -14.75
C ALA A 336 1.98 -5.30 -14.31
N GLY A 337 3.24 -5.25 -13.89
CA GLY A 337 4.01 -4.09 -13.49
C GLY A 337 5.46 -4.47 -13.24
N TRP A 338 6.25 -3.59 -12.64
CA TRP A 338 7.66 -3.81 -12.33
C TRP A 338 7.85 -4.25 -10.88
N ARG A 339 8.32 -5.46 -10.68
CA ARG A 339 8.82 -5.95 -9.39
C ARG A 339 10.33 -5.74 -9.40
N ALA A 340 10.78 -4.80 -8.60
CA ALA A 340 12.18 -4.40 -8.56
C ALA A 340 12.76 -4.59 -7.17
N SER A 341 13.91 -5.23 -7.09
CA SER A 341 14.62 -5.45 -5.85
C SER A 341 16.10 -5.19 -6.02
N GLY A 342 16.75 -4.72 -4.96
CA GLY A 342 18.18 -4.44 -4.93
C GLY A 342 18.74 -4.54 -3.51
N ARG A 343 20.02 -4.78 -3.39
CA ARG A 343 20.74 -4.94 -2.14
C ARG A 343 21.44 -3.63 -1.76
N LYS A 344 21.36 -3.22 -0.51
CA LYS A 344 22.13 -2.09 0.02
C LYS A 344 23.58 -2.53 0.23
N GLY A 345 24.50 -1.95 -0.54
CA GLY A 345 25.93 -2.20 -0.39
C GLY A 345 26.50 -1.62 0.91
N ARG A 346 27.72 -2.01 1.26
CA ARG A 346 28.43 -1.49 2.45
C ARG A 346 28.81 -0.02 2.26
N GLY A 347 28.56 0.79 3.30
CA GLY A 347 28.92 2.21 3.31
C GLY A 347 28.04 3.12 2.46
N VAL A 348 26.95 2.61 1.88
CA VAL A 348 25.93 3.42 1.19
C VAL A 348 25.13 4.15 2.24
N LYS A 349 25.40 5.45 2.42
CA LYS A 349 24.55 6.33 3.22
C LYS A 349 23.31 6.63 2.39
N GLY A 350 22.13 6.20 2.86
CA GLY A 350 20.85 6.47 2.24
C GLY A 350 20.43 7.94 2.31
#